data_c54d4cf29d4d8deb7932779cd2a04000
#
_entry.id   c54d4cf29d4d8deb7932779cd2a04000
#
_cell.length_a   1.000
_cell.length_b   1.000
_cell.length_c   1.000
_cell.angle_alpha   90.00
_cell.angle_beta   90.00
_cell.angle_gamma   90.00
#
_symmetry.space_group_name_H-M   'P 1'
#
loop_
_entity.id
_entity.type
_entity.pdbx_description
1 polymer ?
#
loop_
_entity_poly.entity_id
_entity_poly.type
_entity_poly.pdbx_seq_one_letter_code
_entity_poly.pdbx_strand_id
1 'polypeptide(L)'
;NKMRIVKTIDEVRKTVKAWKKEGLTVGLVPTMGYLHEGHKSLIERAVKENDRVVVSDFVNPTQFSPNEDFESYPRDINADAKLCESAGASIIFNPEADEMYDNALTFVDMNKITKVLCGKTRPIHFSGVCTVVSKLFNIVQPDRAYFGQKDAQQLCVIKKMVKDLNFDIEIVGCPIIRENDGLAKSSRNTYLNADERKAALCLSRSLEIGKKMIADGETDVKTIISAIKAEIEKEPLAKIDYVEMVDFNQLETLEKVQKPLLCAMAVYIGKTRLIDNFIME
;
A
#
# COMPACT_ATOMS: atom_id res chain seq x y z
N ASN A 1 22.94 -16.49 7.75
CA ASN A 1 22.21 -16.33 9.01
C ASN A 1 20.73 -16.63 8.77
N LYS A 2 20.12 -17.41 9.65
CA LYS A 2 18.71 -17.76 9.59
C LYS A 2 17.86 -16.51 9.87
N MET A 3 16.78 -16.32 9.09
CA MET A 3 15.82 -15.25 9.33
C MET A 3 15.20 -15.37 10.73
N ARG A 4 15.00 -14.25 11.41
CA ARG A 4 14.40 -14.21 12.75
C ARG A 4 13.37 -13.11 12.89
N ILE A 5 12.46 -13.28 13.85
CA ILE A 5 11.46 -12.28 14.23
C ILE A 5 12.04 -11.42 15.36
N VAL A 6 12.00 -10.11 15.20
CA VAL A 6 12.50 -9.12 16.14
C VAL A 6 11.34 -8.28 16.64
N LYS A 7 11.25 -8.09 17.95
CA LYS A 7 10.13 -7.41 18.60
C LYS A 7 10.43 -5.98 19.05
N THR A 8 11.70 -5.61 19.21
CA THR A 8 12.06 -4.32 19.77
C THR A 8 12.81 -3.44 18.79
N ILE A 9 12.62 -2.13 18.92
CA ILE A 9 13.34 -1.11 18.16
C ILE A 9 14.85 -1.25 18.37
N ASP A 10 15.26 -1.47 19.61
CA ASP A 10 16.67 -1.59 19.97
C ASP A 10 17.35 -2.76 19.23
N GLU A 11 16.70 -3.91 19.14
CA GLU A 11 17.24 -5.06 18.41
C GLU A 11 17.38 -4.79 16.92
N VAL A 12 16.40 -4.13 16.30
CA VAL A 12 16.48 -3.73 14.89
C VAL A 12 17.67 -2.81 14.67
N ARG A 13 17.79 -1.79 15.52
CA ARG A 13 18.90 -0.81 15.41
C ARG A 13 20.26 -1.47 15.53
N LYS A 14 20.46 -2.35 16.51
CA LYS A 14 21.72 -3.09 16.68
C LYS A 14 22.04 -3.94 15.46
N THR A 15 21.06 -4.63 14.94
CA THR A 15 21.22 -5.49 13.76
C THR A 15 21.61 -4.67 12.53
N VAL A 16 20.87 -3.61 12.24
CA VAL A 16 21.11 -2.76 11.07
C VAL A 16 22.43 -2.02 11.16
N LYS A 17 22.80 -1.51 12.35
CA LYS A 17 24.10 -0.87 12.56
C LYS A 17 25.27 -1.83 12.29
N ALA A 18 25.14 -3.09 12.70
CA ALA A 18 26.14 -4.11 12.40
C ALA A 18 26.29 -4.32 10.88
N TRP A 19 25.18 -4.44 10.16
CA TRP A 19 25.21 -4.56 8.69
C TRP A 19 25.87 -3.35 8.02
N LYS A 20 25.57 -2.16 8.45
CA LYS A 20 26.14 -0.93 7.87
C LYS A 20 27.64 -0.82 8.12
N LYS A 21 28.13 -1.28 9.27
CA LYS A 21 29.58 -1.36 9.54
C LYS A 21 30.31 -2.30 8.58
N GLU A 22 29.62 -3.31 8.06
CA GLU A 22 30.16 -4.21 7.05
C GLU A 22 30.04 -3.66 5.63
N GLY A 23 29.47 -2.46 5.46
CA GLY A 23 29.23 -1.83 4.15
C GLY A 23 28.04 -2.39 3.40
N LEU A 24 27.11 -3.08 4.07
CA LEU A 24 25.95 -3.71 3.44
C LEU A 24 24.81 -2.70 3.24
N THR A 25 24.12 -2.82 2.09
CA THR A 25 22.91 -2.06 1.82
C THR A 25 21.70 -2.72 2.47
N VAL A 26 20.72 -1.90 2.86
CA VAL A 26 19.53 -2.33 3.59
C VAL A 26 18.27 -1.87 2.87
N GLY A 27 17.39 -2.81 2.55
CA GLY A 27 16.04 -2.55 2.07
C GLY A 27 15.01 -2.71 3.18
N LEU A 28 13.93 -1.95 3.09
CA LEU A 28 12.78 -2.02 4.00
C LEU A 28 11.50 -2.26 3.22
N VAL A 29 10.71 -3.23 3.67
CA VAL A 29 9.37 -3.49 3.15
C VAL A 29 8.35 -3.31 4.27
N PRO A 30 7.70 -2.14 4.39
CA PRO A 30 6.66 -1.92 5.38
C PRO A 30 5.38 -2.67 5.04
N THR A 31 4.86 -3.44 6.00
CA THR A 31 3.59 -4.16 5.85
C THR A 31 2.78 -4.14 7.15
N MET A 32 1.51 -4.43 7.04
CA MET A 32 0.66 -4.71 8.20
C MET A 32 0.49 -6.21 8.47
N GLY A 33 1.30 -7.05 7.85
CA GLY A 33 1.20 -8.49 8.01
C GLY A 33 0.10 -9.14 7.16
N TYR A 34 -0.19 -10.40 7.46
CA TYR A 34 -1.07 -11.27 6.68
C TYR A 34 -0.66 -11.26 5.20
N LEU A 35 0.58 -11.65 4.98
CA LEU A 35 1.28 -11.47 3.71
C LEU A 35 0.76 -12.41 2.63
N HIS A 36 0.74 -11.92 1.41
CA HIS A 36 0.34 -12.65 0.21
C HIS A 36 1.39 -12.47 -0.90
N GLU A 37 1.13 -13.01 -2.09
CA GLU A 37 2.05 -12.95 -3.23
C GLU A 37 2.41 -11.51 -3.66
N GLY A 38 1.53 -10.55 -3.44
CA GLY A 38 1.82 -9.13 -3.66
C GLY A 38 2.97 -8.64 -2.78
N HIS A 39 2.92 -8.95 -1.49
CA HIS A 39 4.00 -8.63 -0.54
C HIS A 39 5.27 -9.41 -0.85
N LYS A 40 5.15 -10.69 -1.22
CA LYS A 40 6.29 -11.52 -1.60
C LYS A 40 7.05 -10.90 -2.77
N SER A 41 6.34 -10.39 -3.77
CA SER A 41 6.92 -9.67 -4.89
C SER A 41 7.77 -8.46 -4.46
N LEU A 42 7.29 -7.68 -3.48
CA LEU A 42 8.03 -6.55 -2.90
C LEU A 42 9.30 -7.03 -2.21
N ILE A 43 9.19 -8.07 -1.40
CA ILE A 43 10.32 -8.63 -0.63
C ILE A 43 11.38 -9.19 -1.58
N GLU A 44 10.98 -9.95 -2.59
CA GLU A 44 11.91 -10.52 -3.58
C GLU A 44 12.65 -9.42 -4.35
N ARG A 45 11.97 -8.34 -4.72
CA ARG A 45 12.61 -7.21 -5.35
C ARG A 45 13.61 -6.52 -4.42
N ALA A 46 13.24 -6.32 -3.16
CA ALA A 46 14.14 -5.75 -2.15
C ALA A 46 15.39 -6.62 -1.93
N VAL A 47 15.22 -7.94 -1.87
CA VAL A 47 16.31 -8.91 -1.73
C VAL A 47 17.26 -8.87 -2.93
N LYS A 48 16.71 -8.69 -4.12
CA LYS A 48 17.52 -8.59 -5.35
C LYS A 48 18.35 -7.31 -5.39
N GLU A 49 17.86 -6.22 -4.83
CA GLU A 49 18.47 -4.89 -4.93
C GLU A 49 19.27 -4.48 -3.70
N ASN A 50 19.23 -5.25 -2.62
CA ASN A 50 19.94 -4.94 -1.37
C ASN A 50 20.62 -6.17 -0.78
N ASP A 51 21.64 -5.95 0.04
CA ASP A 51 22.36 -7.02 0.73
C ASP A 51 21.54 -7.62 1.88
N ARG A 52 20.75 -6.80 2.55
CA ARG A 52 19.88 -7.18 3.67
C ARG A 52 18.50 -6.55 3.52
N VAL A 53 17.48 -7.24 4.02
CA VAL A 53 16.10 -6.76 3.96
C VAL A 53 15.41 -6.92 5.30
N VAL A 54 14.82 -5.82 5.78
CA VAL A 54 13.91 -5.79 6.92
C VAL A 54 12.49 -5.73 6.41
N VAL A 55 11.65 -6.66 6.83
CA VAL A 55 10.19 -6.58 6.63
C VAL A 55 9.56 -6.14 7.94
N SER A 56 8.82 -5.03 7.96
CA SER A 56 8.03 -4.68 9.13
C SER A 56 6.63 -5.27 9.00
N ASP A 57 6.19 -5.92 10.06
CA ASP A 57 4.89 -6.58 10.17
C ASP A 57 4.18 -6.01 11.39
N PHE A 58 3.39 -4.96 11.18
CA PHE A 58 2.76 -4.20 12.23
C PHE A 58 1.42 -3.62 11.79
N VAL A 59 0.34 -4.05 12.44
CA VAL A 59 -0.99 -3.46 12.23
C VAL A 59 -1.06 -2.17 13.02
N ASN A 60 -0.89 -1.04 12.32
CA ASN A 60 -0.78 0.28 12.94
C ASN A 60 -2.14 0.82 13.39
N PRO A 61 -2.42 0.92 14.71
CA PRO A 61 -3.73 1.37 15.18
C PRO A 61 -4.04 2.82 14.80
N THR A 62 -3.04 3.68 14.64
CA THR A 62 -3.23 5.12 14.42
C THR A 62 -3.77 5.45 13.03
N GLN A 63 -3.72 4.52 12.08
CA GLN A 63 -4.26 4.72 10.73
C GLN A 63 -5.67 4.15 10.52
N PHE A 64 -6.27 3.60 11.59
CA PHE A 64 -7.63 3.10 11.58
C PHE A 64 -8.56 4.04 12.33
N SER A 65 -9.68 4.43 11.69
CA SER A 65 -10.78 5.12 12.37
C SER A 65 -11.54 4.14 13.27
N PRO A 66 -12.32 4.63 14.26
CA PRO A 66 -13.08 3.75 15.16
C PRO A 66 -14.04 2.78 14.45
N ASN A 67 -14.48 3.13 13.23
CA ASN A 67 -15.40 2.32 12.43
C ASN A 67 -14.71 1.36 11.47
N GLU A 68 -13.37 1.37 11.42
CA GLU A 68 -12.61 0.55 10.49
C GLU A 68 -12.23 -0.81 11.10
N ASP A 69 -11.67 -1.68 10.28
CA ASP A 69 -11.45 -3.11 10.55
C ASP A 69 -10.18 -3.44 11.36
N PHE A 70 -9.77 -2.58 12.29
CA PHE A 70 -8.55 -2.80 13.09
C PHE A 70 -8.59 -4.13 13.88
N GLU A 71 -9.68 -4.37 14.60
CA GLU A 71 -9.81 -5.58 15.45
C GLU A 71 -9.93 -6.85 14.61
N SER A 72 -10.61 -6.77 13.47
CA SER A 72 -10.83 -7.90 12.57
C SER A 72 -9.76 -8.03 11.48
N TYR A 73 -8.80 -7.10 11.40
CA TYR A 73 -7.72 -7.17 10.42
C TYR A 73 -6.95 -8.48 10.61
N PRO A 74 -6.79 -9.30 9.55
CA PRO A 74 -6.21 -10.63 9.71
C PRO A 74 -4.74 -10.58 10.12
N ARG A 75 -4.36 -11.52 11.00
CA ARG A 75 -3.00 -11.62 11.56
C ARG A 75 -2.57 -13.09 11.60
N ASP A 76 -1.38 -13.38 11.09
CA ASP A 76 -0.77 -14.71 11.15
C ASP A 76 0.76 -14.59 11.02
N ILE A 77 1.42 -14.31 12.14
CA ILE A 77 2.87 -14.09 12.15
C ILE A 77 3.67 -15.34 11.74
N ASN A 78 3.17 -16.53 12.02
CA ASN A 78 3.86 -17.76 11.65
C ASN A 78 3.85 -17.98 10.13
N ALA A 79 2.72 -17.73 9.48
CA ALA A 79 2.62 -17.77 8.03
C ALA A 79 3.47 -16.66 7.38
N ASP A 80 3.44 -15.46 7.96
CA ASP A 80 4.24 -14.32 7.51
C ASP A 80 5.74 -14.64 7.57
N ALA A 81 6.19 -15.27 8.66
CA ALA A 81 7.58 -15.68 8.83
C ALA A 81 8.02 -16.66 7.73
N LYS A 82 7.19 -17.64 7.41
CA LYS A 82 7.48 -18.61 6.35
C LYS A 82 7.58 -17.94 4.97
N LEU A 83 6.66 -17.02 4.67
CA LEU A 83 6.67 -16.29 3.40
C LEU A 83 7.92 -15.40 3.30
N CYS A 84 8.24 -14.66 4.34
CA CYS A 84 9.42 -13.78 4.38
C CYS A 84 10.71 -14.59 4.22
N GLU A 85 10.83 -15.73 4.90
CA GLU A 85 11.99 -16.61 4.78
C GLU A 85 12.12 -17.15 3.35
N SER A 86 11.01 -17.59 2.74
CA SER A 86 10.99 -18.07 1.35
C SER A 86 11.37 -17.01 0.34
N ALA A 87 11.09 -15.75 0.63
CA ALA A 87 11.41 -14.60 -0.23
C ALA A 87 12.84 -14.07 0.00
N GLY A 88 13.54 -14.53 1.04
CA GLY A 88 14.92 -14.14 1.31
C GLY A 88 15.11 -12.97 2.28
N ALA A 89 14.08 -12.57 3.01
CA ALA A 89 14.17 -11.51 4.02
C ALA A 89 15.18 -11.87 5.11
N SER A 90 15.85 -10.88 5.67
CA SER A 90 16.86 -11.05 6.72
C SER A 90 16.25 -11.11 8.10
N ILE A 91 15.33 -10.19 8.41
CA ILE A 91 14.58 -10.14 9.67
C ILE A 91 13.15 -9.63 9.42
N ILE A 92 12.24 -10.00 10.33
CA ILE A 92 10.91 -9.39 10.45
C ILE A 92 10.90 -8.57 11.72
N PHE A 93 10.50 -7.30 11.61
CA PHE A 93 10.22 -6.44 12.75
C PHE A 93 8.72 -6.49 13.03
N ASN A 94 8.35 -7.16 14.13
CA ASN A 94 6.96 -7.34 14.53
C ASN A 94 6.75 -6.80 15.96
N PRO A 95 6.72 -5.47 16.14
CA PRO A 95 6.60 -4.86 17.46
C PRO A 95 5.16 -4.93 17.99
N GLU A 96 5.02 -4.83 19.31
CA GLU A 96 3.74 -4.53 19.94
C GLU A 96 3.41 -3.03 19.79
N ALA A 97 2.13 -2.68 19.98
CA ALA A 97 1.70 -1.29 19.81
C ALA A 97 2.37 -0.33 20.80
N ASP A 98 2.62 -0.76 22.04
CA ASP A 98 3.28 0.04 23.07
C ASP A 98 4.78 0.21 22.84
N GLU A 99 5.41 -0.68 22.10
CA GLU A 99 6.80 -0.46 21.61
C GLU A 99 6.87 0.67 20.60
N MET A 100 5.86 0.77 19.71
CA MET A 100 5.79 1.81 18.68
C MET A 100 5.25 3.13 19.22
N TYR A 101 4.28 3.10 20.13
CA TYR A 101 3.60 4.28 20.65
C TYR A 101 3.52 4.23 22.18
N ASP A 102 4.41 4.94 22.84
CA ASP A 102 4.42 5.12 24.29
C ASP A 102 4.00 6.57 24.58
N ASN A 103 2.70 6.79 24.78
CA ASN A 103 2.11 8.11 25.04
C ASN A 103 2.59 9.18 24.03
N ALA A 104 2.62 8.82 22.77
CA ALA A 104 3.17 9.68 21.70
C ALA A 104 2.38 10.99 21.54
N LEU A 105 3.11 12.10 21.45
CA LEU A 105 2.56 13.45 21.27
C LEU A 105 2.97 14.07 19.93
N THR A 106 3.83 13.41 19.18
CA THR A 106 4.35 13.89 17.90
C THR A 106 3.80 13.07 16.76
N PHE A 107 3.29 13.75 15.75
CA PHE A 107 2.71 13.13 14.57
C PHE A 107 3.25 13.78 13.31
N VAL A 108 3.29 13.04 12.21
CA VAL A 108 3.57 13.57 10.89
C VAL A 108 2.26 13.66 10.13
N ASP A 109 1.92 14.82 9.61
CA ASP A 109 0.73 15.05 8.81
C ASP A 109 1.09 15.71 7.48
N MET A 110 0.16 15.70 6.54
CA MET A 110 0.36 16.22 5.20
C MET A 110 -0.93 16.88 4.70
N ASN A 111 -0.77 17.97 3.96
CA ASN A 111 -1.89 18.69 3.36
C ASN A 111 -2.18 18.25 1.92
N LYS A 112 -3.35 18.60 1.41
CA LYS A 112 -3.82 18.42 0.03
C LYS A 112 -3.91 16.95 -0.41
N ILE A 113 -2.80 16.31 -0.81
CA ILE A 113 -2.82 14.97 -1.41
C ILE A 113 -3.30 13.87 -0.47
N THR A 114 -3.37 14.14 0.83
CA THR A 114 -3.96 13.24 1.83
C THR A 114 -5.45 13.48 2.06
N LYS A 115 -6.03 14.50 1.45
CA LYS A 115 -7.44 14.90 1.62
C LYS A 115 -8.32 14.49 0.45
N VAL A 116 -7.76 13.83 -0.56
CA VAL A 116 -8.45 13.35 -1.76
C VAL A 116 -8.49 11.82 -1.79
N LEU A 117 -9.23 11.23 -2.72
CA LEU A 117 -9.33 9.77 -2.88
C LEU A 117 -9.64 9.07 -1.53
N CYS A 118 -8.80 8.12 -1.10
CA CYS A 118 -8.98 7.44 0.18
C CYS A 118 -8.97 8.39 1.38
N GLY A 119 -8.19 9.46 1.35
CA GLY A 119 -8.13 10.45 2.41
C GLY A 119 -9.41 11.24 2.61
N LYS A 120 -10.25 11.34 1.59
CA LYS A 120 -11.55 12.01 1.66
C LYS A 120 -12.53 11.28 2.58
N THR A 121 -12.51 9.95 2.55
CA THR A 121 -13.40 9.09 3.35
C THR A 121 -12.73 8.48 4.58
N ARG A 122 -11.39 8.59 4.66
CA ARG A 122 -10.57 8.07 5.76
C ARG A 122 -9.67 9.19 6.31
N PRO A 123 -10.22 10.17 7.05
CA PRO A 123 -9.52 11.43 7.37
C PRO A 123 -8.27 11.27 8.24
N ILE A 124 -8.17 10.23 9.07
CA ILE A 124 -7.01 9.99 9.94
C ILE A 124 -6.00 9.00 9.34
N HIS A 125 -6.37 8.31 8.27
CA HIS A 125 -5.57 7.22 7.71
C HIS A 125 -4.15 7.65 7.33
N PHE A 126 -4.01 8.69 6.51
CA PHE A 126 -2.71 9.11 6.02
C PHE A 126 -1.82 9.80 7.07
N SER A 127 -2.40 10.46 8.06
CA SER A 127 -1.63 10.95 9.22
C SER A 127 -1.00 9.77 9.97
N GLY A 128 -1.77 8.70 10.18
CA GLY A 128 -1.25 7.46 10.76
C GLY A 128 -0.17 6.81 9.91
N VAL A 129 -0.37 6.75 8.59
CA VAL A 129 0.62 6.19 7.64
C VAL A 129 1.91 7.01 7.66
N CYS A 130 1.82 8.34 7.52
CA CYS A 130 2.99 9.21 7.53
C CYS A 130 3.80 9.07 8.83
N THR A 131 3.10 8.98 9.95
CA THR A 131 3.74 8.84 11.27
C THR A 131 4.45 7.49 11.39
N VAL A 132 3.78 6.37 11.12
CA VAL A 132 4.39 5.05 11.27
C VAL A 132 5.55 4.83 10.29
N VAL A 133 5.40 5.28 9.05
CA VAL A 133 6.47 5.13 8.05
C VAL A 133 7.68 5.98 8.42
N SER A 134 7.49 7.22 8.89
CA SER A 134 8.58 8.06 9.41
C SER A 134 9.31 7.37 10.56
N LYS A 135 8.59 6.75 11.49
CA LYS A 135 9.17 5.98 12.59
C LYS A 135 9.99 4.80 12.08
N LEU A 136 9.45 4.04 11.14
CA LEU A 136 10.16 2.90 10.53
C LEU A 136 11.43 3.35 9.81
N PHE A 137 11.39 4.48 9.10
CA PHE A 137 12.57 5.04 8.45
C PHE A 137 13.65 5.43 9.47
N ASN A 138 13.25 6.03 10.58
CA ASN A 138 14.19 6.38 11.66
C ASN A 138 14.75 5.15 12.40
N ILE A 139 13.96 4.09 12.54
CA ILE A 139 14.37 2.86 13.21
C ILE A 139 15.34 2.05 12.35
N VAL A 140 15.01 1.85 11.08
CA VAL A 140 15.75 0.99 10.15
C VAL A 140 16.84 1.76 9.41
N GLN A 141 16.60 3.01 9.06
CA GLN A 141 17.48 3.84 8.21
C GLN A 141 17.87 3.08 6.93
N PRO A 142 16.89 2.63 6.14
CA PRO A 142 17.18 1.85 4.94
C PRO A 142 17.77 2.71 3.83
N ASP A 143 18.46 2.06 2.88
CA ASP A 143 18.87 2.71 1.63
C ASP A 143 17.69 2.84 0.67
N ARG A 144 16.82 1.81 0.64
CA ARG A 144 15.62 1.75 -0.20
C ARG A 144 14.44 1.22 0.59
N ALA A 145 13.26 1.76 0.31
CA ALA A 145 11.99 1.26 0.88
C ALA A 145 11.00 0.97 -0.27
N TYR A 146 10.26 -0.11 -0.13
CA TYR A 146 9.44 -0.71 -1.20
C TYR A 146 7.96 -0.62 -0.86
N PHE A 147 7.18 -0.09 -1.80
CA PHE A 147 5.74 0.08 -1.66
C PHE A 147 5.03 -0.40 -2.93
N GLY A 148 3.86 -1.01 -2.76
CA GLY A 148 3.07 -1.50 -3.88
C GLY A 148 2.25 -0.40 -4.54
N GLN A 149 2.18 -0.44 -5.87
CA GLN A 149 1.34 0.47 -6.66
C GLN A 149 -0.16 0.32 -6.35
N LYS A 150 -0.59 -0.81 -5.81
CA LYS A 150 -1.99 -1.01 -5.42
C LYS A 150 -2.47 0.10 -4.48
N ASP A 151 -1.64 0.50 -3.54
CA ASP A 151 -1.87 1.65 -2.67
C ASP A 151 -1.22 2.89 -3.27
N ALA A 152 -1.66 3.29 -4.47
CA ALA A 152 -1.03 4.33 -5.27
C ALA A 152 -1.00 5.69 -4.58
N GLN A 153 -2.07 6.05 -3.85
CA GLN A 153 -2.09 7.28 -3.07
C GLN A 153 -1.06 7.24 -1.95
N GLN A 154 -0.94 6.11 -1.24
CA GLN A 154 0.09 5.92 -0.22
C GLN A 154 1.49 6.08 -0.81
N LEU A 155 1.75 5.49 -1.98
CA LEU A 155 3.03 5.63 -2.67
C LEU A 155 3.34 7.10 -2.98
N CYS A 156 2.36 7.84 -3.49
CA CYS A 156 2.50 9.27 -3.77
C CYS A 156 2.76 10.08 -2.49
N VAL A 157 2.01 9.80 -1.43
CA VAL A 157 2.17 10.45 -0.11
C VAL A 157 3.56 10.19 0.46
N ILE A 158 4.04 8.96 0.45
CA ILE A 158 5.36 8.59 0.97
C ILE A 158 6.48 9.26 0.17
N LYS A 159 6.39 9.25 -1.15
CA LYS A 159 7.38 9.95 -2.00
C LYS A 159 7.44 11.44 -1.69
N LYS A 160 6.29 12.08 -1.51
CA LYS A 160 6.20 13.51 -1.15
C LYS A 160 6.80 13.78 0.23
N MET A 161 6.48 12.95 1.20
CA MET A 161 7.02 13.05 2.57
C MET A 161 8.54 12.93 2.59
N VAL A 162 9.08 11.95 1.88
CA VAL A 162 10.53 11.73 1.77
C VAL A 162 11.22 12.96 1.16
N LYS A 163 10.65 13.53 0.12
CA LYS A 163 11.17 14.74 -0.53
C LYS A 163 11.11 15.94 0.41
N ASP A 164 9.95 16.19 1.00
CA ASP A 164 9.73 17.39 1.84
C ASP A 164 10.54 17.37 3.15
N LEU A 165 10.69 16.19 3.77
CA LEU A 165 11.41 16.02 5.02
C LEU A 165 12.88 15.63 4.83
N ASN A 166 13.33 15.54 3.59
CA ASN A 166 14.73 15.24 3.25
C ASN A 166 15.23 13.88 3.80
N PHE A 167 14.37 12.88 3.81
CA PHE A 167 14.83 11.52 4.11
C PHE A 167 15.79 11.05 3.02
N ASP A 168 16.95 10.55 3.40
CA ASP A 168 17.94 10.01 2.47
C ASP A 168 17.61 8.53 2.17
N ILE A 169 16.47 8.33 1.50
CA ILE A 169 15.92 6.99 1.20
C ILE A 169 15.31 7.03 -0.19
N GLU A 170 15.66 6.04 -1.02
CA GLU A 170 15.00 5.83 -2.31
C GLU A 170 13.70 5.06 -2.12
N ILE A 171 12.60 5.63 -2.60
CA ILE A 171 11.29 4.98 -2.58
C ILE A 171 11.06 4.25 -3.91
N VAL A 172 10.83 2.94 -3.82
CA VAL A 172 10.63 2.07 -5.00
C VAL A 172 9.17 1.64 -5.07
N GLY A 173 8.46 2.06 -6.09
CA GLY A 173 7.10 1.60 -6.39
C GLY A 173 7.13 0.29 -7.17
N CYS A 174 6.32 -0.68 -6.77
CA CYS A 174 6.26 -2.01 -7.40
C CYS A 174 4.88 -2.29 -8.00
N PRO A 175 4.80 -2.99 -9.15
CA PRO A 175 3.53 -3.25 -9.84
C PRO A 175 2.51 -4.01 -9.00
N ILE A 176 1.22 -3.84 -9.32
CA ILE A 176 0.13 -4.61 -8.72
C ILE A 176 0.26 -6.07 -9.12
N ILE A 177 0.19 -6.96 -8.14
CA ILE A 177 0.11 -8.41 -8.35
C ILE A 177 -1.36 -8.81 -8.29
N ARG A 178 -1.79 -9.61 -9.26
CA ARG A 178 -3.20 -10.01 -9.41
C ARG A 178 -3.36 -11.51 -9.36
N GLU A 179 -4.55 -11.95 -8.93
CA GLU A 179 -5.01 -13.32 -9.15
C GLU A 179 -5.16 -13.58 -10.66
N ASN A 180 -5.24 -14.86 -11.06
CA ASN A 180 -5.35 -15.24 -12.47
C ASN A 180 -6.56 -14.63 -13.18
N ASP A 181 -7.64 -14.35 -12.45
CA ASP A 181 -8.87 -13.74 -12.97
C ASP A 181 -8.87 -12.20 -12.94
N GLY A 182 -7.77 -11.58 -12.47
CA GLY A 182 -7.57 -10.13 -12.49
C GLY A 182 -7.76 -9.42 -11.15
N LEU A 183 -8.31 -10.08 -10.13
CA LEU A 183 -8.47 -9.43 -8.82
C LEU A 183 -7.11 -9.05 -8.23
N ALA A 184 -6.95 -7.79 -7.85
CA ALA A 184 -5.75 -7.33 -7.15
C ALA A 184 -5.62 -8.07 -5.81
N LYS A 185 -4.43 -8.62 -5.54
CA LYS A 185 -4.19 -9.32 -4.28
C LYS A 185 -4.26 -8.36 -3.11
N SER A 186 -4.99 -8.75 -2.07
CA SER A 186 -5.22 -7.94 -0.86
C SER A 186 -5.53 -8.86 0.32
N SER A 187 -5.03 -8.46 1.50
CA SER A 187 -5.37 -9.15 2.75
C SER A 187 -6.88 -9.12 3.02
N ARG A 188 -7.58 -8.09 2.56
CA ARG A 188 -9.03 -7.95 2.72
C ARG A 188 -9.85 -8.90 1.85
N ASN A 189 -9.25 -9.55 0.85
CA ASN A 189 -9.95 -10.54 0.02
C ASN A 189 -10.45 -11.73 0.85
N THR A 190 -9.84 -12.00 2.00
CA THR A 190 -10.29 -13.07 2.91
C THR A 190 -11.66 -12.81 3.54
N TYR A 191 -12.15 -11.58 3.51
CA TYR A 191 -13.47 -11.22 4.03
C TYR A 191 -14.60 -11.59 3.08
N LEU A 192 -14.29 -11.86 1.80
CA LEU A 192 -15.27 -12.08 0.74
C LEU A 192 -15.78 -13.51 0.78
N ASN A 193 -17.11 -13.67 0.72
CA ASN A 193 -17.72 -14.97 0.43
C ASN A 193 -17.60 -15.30 -1.06
N ALA A 194 -18.08 -16.47 -1.49
CA ALA A 194 -17.93 -16.92 -2.87
C ALA A 194 -18.60 -15.98 -3.90
N ASP A 195 -19.79 -15.48 -3.59
CA ASP A 195 -20.52 -14.57 -4.48
C ASP A 195 -19.85 -13.18 -4.53
N GLU A 196 -19.42 -12.67 -3.38
CA GLU A 196 -18.68 -11.43 -3.27
C GLU A 196 -17.33 -11.51 -3.99
N ARG A 197 -16.64 -12.66 -3.90
CA ARG A 197 -15.37 -12.88 -4.60
C ARG A 197 -15.53 -12.78 -6.12
N LYS A 198 -16.61 -13.29 -6.67
CA LYS A 198 -16.95 -13.16 -8.11
C LYS A 198 -17.32 -11.71 -8.44
N ALA A 199 -18.13 -11.09 -7.61
CA ALA A 199 -18.55 -9.69 -7.78
C ALA A 199 -17.35 -8.73 -7.80
N ALA A 200 -16.32 -9.01 -7.01
CA ALA A 200 -15.11 -8.19 -6.90
C ALA A 200 -14.35 -8.03 -8.23
N LEU A 201 -14.55 -8.91 -9.19
CA LEU A 201 -13.94 -8.81 -10.52
C LEU A 201 -14.41 -7.59 -11.30
N CYS A 202 -15.53 -6.97 -10.91
CA CYS A 202 -16.01 -5.75 -11.55
C CYS A 202 -15.00 -4.60 -11.46
N LEU A 203 -14.15 -4.56 -10.43
CA LEU A 203 -13.10 -3.54 -10.30
C LEU A 203 -12.10 -3.64 -11.46
N SER A 204 -11.42 -4.77 -11.59
CA SER A 204 -10.41 -4.93 -12.65
C SER A 204 -11.01 -4.85 -14.05
N ARG A 205 -12.21 -5.43 -14.25
CA ARG A 205 -12.92 -5.39 -15.53
C ARG A 205 -13.25 -3.95 -15.94
N SER A 206 -13.73 -3.12 -15.02
CA SER A 206 -14.05 -1.73 -15.29
C SER A 206 -12.81 -0.89 -15.60
N LEU A 207 -11.70 -1.14 -14.92
CA LEU A 207 -10.42 -0.47 -15.20
C LEU A 207 -9.90 -0.81 -16.61
N GLU A 208 -10.04 -2.05 -17.06
CA GLU A 208 -9.66 -2.43 -18.42
C GLU A 208 -10.50 -1.68 -19.48
N ILE A 209 -11.78 -1.44 -19.21
CA ILE A 209 -12.63 -0.60 -20.06
C ILE A 209 -12.06 0.82 -20.17
N GLY A 210 -11.69 1.42 -19.03
CA GLY A 210 -11.10 2.75 -19.01
C GLY A 210 -9.77 2.85 -19.77
N LYS A 211 -8.89 1.87 -19.56
CA LYS A 211 -7.61 1.78 -20.29
C LYS A 211 -7.82 1.70 -21.80
N LYS A 212 -8.76 0.86 -22.22
CA LYS A 212 -9.07 0.68 -23.65
C LYS A 212 -9.61 1.95 -24.27
N MET A 213 -10.48 2.66 -23.58
CA MET A 213 -11.01 3.95 -24.06
C MET A 213 -9.88 4.96 -24.30
N ILE A 214 -8.93 5.06 -23.38
CA ILE A 214 -7.76 5.95 -23.53
C ILE A 214 -6.90 5.50 -24.72
N ALA A 215 -6.64 4.21 -24.84
CA ALA A 215 -5.85 3.65 -25.96
C ALA A 215 -6.53 3.90 -27.31
N ASP A 216 -7.87 3.89 -27.35
CA ASP A 216 -8.66 4.15 -28.54
C ASP A 216 -8.83 5.66 -28.84
N GLY A 217 -8.24 6.54 -28.03
CA GLY A 217 -8.19 7.98 -28.29
C GLY A 217 -9.20 8.83 -27.53
N GLU A 218 -9.94 8.27 -26.56
CA GLU A 218 -10.81 9.06 -25.71
C GLU A 218 -10.01 10.00 -24.81
N THR A 219 -10.33 11.27 -24.82
CA THR A 219 -9.62 12.30 -24.04
C THR A 219 -10.46 12.91 -22.93
N ASP A 220 -11.79 12.72 -22.97
CA ASP A 220 -12.69 13.29 -21.95
C ASP A 220 -12.75 12.39 -20.73
N VAL A 221 -12.21 12.87 -19.59
CA VAL A 221 -12.17 12.12 -18.33
C VAL A 221 -13.56 11.76 -17.83
N LYS A 222 -14.52 12.66 -17.91
CA LYS A 222 -15.91 12.37 -17.46
C LYS A 222 -16.53 11.21 -18.22
N THR A 223 -16.29 11.11 -19.52
CA THR A 223 -16.77 10.01 -20.38
C THR A 223 -16.17 8.68 -19.93
N ILE A 224 -14.85 8.67 -19.66
CA ILE A 224 -14.14 7.47 -19.21
C ILE A 224 -14.65 7.03 -17.83
N ILE A 225 -14.72 7.95 -16.88
CA ILE A 225 -15.20 7.67 -15.51
C ILE A 225 -16.64 7.16 -15.53
N SER A 226 -17.50 7.75 -16.34
CA SER A 226 -18.89 7.29 -16.49
C SER A 226 -18.99 5.86 -16.99
N ALA A 227 -18.16 5.48 -17.95
CA ALA A 227 -18.12 4.11 -18.47
C ALA A 227 -17.62 3.12 -17.41
N ILE A 228 -16.59 3.49 -16.64
CA ILE A 228 -16.08 2.67 -15.53
C ILE A 228 -17.17 2.46 -14.49
N LYS A 229 -17.82 3.53 -14.05
CA LYS A 229 -18.90 3.47 -13.05
C LYS A 229 -20.06 2.61 -13.54
N ALA A 230 -20.47 2.75 -14.81
CA ALA A 230 -21.56 1.98 -15.39
C ALA A 230 -21.26 0.47 -15.35
N GLU A 231 -20.02 0.07 -15.61
CA GLU A 231 -19.61 -1.34 -15.53
C GLU A 231 -19.67 -1.88 -14.09
N ILE A 232 -19.22 -1.10 -13.11
CA ILE A 232 -19.29 -1.48 -11.69
C ILE A 232 -20.76 -1.59 -11.24
N GLU A 233 -21.60 -0.66 -11.65
CA GLU A 233 -23.02 -0.60 -11.26
C GLU A 233 -23.87 -1.76 -11.81
N LYS A 234 -23.37 -2.51 -12.78
CA LYS A 234 -24.01 -3.76 -13.22
C LYS A 234 -23.96 -4.84 -12.13
N GLU A 235 -23.06 -4.70 -11.16
CA GLU A 235 -22.89 -5.66 -10.08
C GLU A 235 -23.71 -5.24 -8.85
N PRO A 236 -24.78 -6.00 -8.49
CA PRO A 236 -25.66 -5.62 -7.37
C PRO A 236 -24.97 -5.53 -6.01
N LEU A 237 -23.90 -6.31 -5.80
CA LEU A 237 -23.14 -6.34 -4.54
C LEU A 237 -22.15 -5.20 -4.43
N ALA A 238 -21.94 -4.41 -5.49
CA ALA A 238 -20.97 -3.33 -5.53
C ALA A 238 -21.60 -1.98 -5.16
N LYS A 239 -20.91 -1.25 -4.30
CA LYS A 239 -21.23 0.15 -3.97
C LYS A 239 -19.97 0.99 -4.13
N ILE A 240 -20.02 1.91 -5.08
CA ILE A 240 -18.88 2.80 -5.35
C ILE A 240 -18.70 3.78 -4.20
N ASP A 241 -17.48 3.85 -3.66
CA ASP A 241 -17.02 4.93 -2.79
C ASP A 241 -16.53 6.09 -3.67
N TYR A 242 -15.54 5.82 -4.53
CA TYR A 242 -15.10 6.77 -5.55
C TYR A 242 -14.53 6.05 -6.78
N VAL A 243 -14.61 6.73 -7.92
CA VAL A 243 -13.81 6.44 -9.13
C VAL A 243 -13.33 7.79 -9.64
N GLU A 244 -12.02 8.01 -9.67
CA GLU A 244 -11.44 9.30 -10.03
C GLU A 244 -10.21 9.13 -10.91
N MET A 245 -9.96 10.12 -11.77
CA MET A 245 -8.74 10.22 -12.55
C MET A 245 -8.04 11.52 -12.18
N VAL A 246 -6.79 11.38 -11.76
CA VAL A 246 -5.97 12.48 -11.23
C VAL A 246 -4.59 12.47 -11.89
N ASP A 247 -3.89 13.61 -11.88
CA ASP A 247 -2.47 13.59 -12.20
C ASP A 247 -1.68 12.83 -11.10
N PHE A 248 -0.64 12.12 -11.50
CA PHE A 248 0.08 11.24 -10.56
C PHE A 248 1.17 11.95 -9.74
N ASN A 249 1.30 13.25 -9.85
CA ASN A 249 2.26 14.03 -9.06
C ASN A 249 1.60 14.77 -7.91
N GLN A 250 0.52 15.50 -8.20
CA GLN A 250 -0.19 16.35 -7.22
C GLN A 250 -1.56 15.80 -6.83
N LEU A 251 -2.00 14.70 -7.45
CA LEU A 251 -3.32 14.10 -7.28
C LEU A 251 -4.49 15.08 -7.51
N GLU A 252 -4.28 16.05 -8.39
CA GLU A 252 -5.33 16.97 -8.82
C GLU A 252 -6.24 16.32 -9.87
N THR A 253 -7.54 16.54 -9.76
CA THR A 253 -8.52 15.97 -10.69
C THR A 253 -8.27 16.45 -12.12
N LEU A 254 -8.27 15.52 -13.07
CA LEU A 254 -8.12 15.80 -14.48
C LEU A 254 -9.49 15.93 -15.17
N GLU A 255 -9.63 16.90 -16.06
CA GLU A 255 -10.77 17.02 -16.97
C GLU A 255 -10.47 16.35 -18.32
N LYS A 256 -9.23 16.39 -18.75
CA LYS A 256 -8.72 15.76 -19.98
C LYS A 256 -7.60 14.78 -19.65
N VAL A 257 -7.51 13.72 -20.43
CA VAL A 257 -6.43 12.74 -20.28
C VAL A 257 -5.08 13.44 -20.48
N GLN A 258 -4.25 13.37 -19.45
CA GLN A 258 -2.90 13.94 -19.40
C GLN A 258 -2.00 13.03 -18.58
N LYS A 259 -0.87 12.67 -19.12
CA LYS A 259 0.10 11.80 -18.44
C LYS A 259 1.16 12.60 -17.68
N PRO A 260 1.70 12.11 -16.54
CA PRO A 260 1.32 10.85 -15.90
C PRO A 260 -0.04 10.96 -15.21
N LEU A 261 -0.85 9.91 -15.31
CA LEU A 261 -2.16 9.87 -14.68
C LEU A 261 -2.35 8.63 -13.82
N LEU A 262 -3.20 8.77 -12.82
CA LEU A 262 -3.70 7.69 -11.98
C LEU A 262 -5.23 7.64 -12.11
N CYS A 263 -5.76 6.50 -12.52
CA CYS A 263 -7.18 6.21 -12.39
C CYS A 263 -7.35 5.26 -11.20
N ALA A 264 -7.99 5.74 -10.15
CA ALA A 264 -8.12 5.01 -8.89
C ALA A 264 -9.58 4.87 -8.49
N MET A 265 -9.87 3.76 -7.81
CA MET A 265 -11.21 3.48 -7.30
C MET A 265 -11.17 2.85 -5.93
N ALA A 266 -12.24 3.06 -5.18
CA ALA A 266 -12.59 2.28 -4.01
C ALA A 266 -14.05 1.87 -4.14
N VAL A 267 -14.30 0.59 -3.94
CA VAL A 267 -15.62 -0.02 -4.13
C VAL A 267 -15.89 -0.98 -2.97
N TYR A 268 -17.05 -0.83 -2.35
CA TYR A 268 -17.51 -1.83 -1.37
C TYR A 268 -18.14 -3.00 -2.11
N ILE A 269 -17.66 -4.20 -1.82
CA ILE A 269 -18.30 -5.45 -2.22
C ILE A 269 -18.89 -6.04 -0.94
N GLY A 270 -20.21 -5.98 -0.79
CA GLY A 270 -20.82 -6.20 0.50
C GLY A 270 -20.31 -5.16 1.51
N LYS A 271 -19.70 -5.64 2.60
CA LYS A 271 -19.10 -4.77 3.63
C LYS A 271 -17.61 -4.49 3.43
N THR A 272 -16.99 -5.16 2.47
CA THR A 272 -15.54 -5.09 2.27
C THR A 272 -15.18 -3.99 1.29
N ARG A 273 -14.36 -3.05 1.73
CA ARG A 273 -13.82 -1.98 0.89
C ARG A 273 -12.59 -2.47 0.14
N LEU A 274 -12.69 -2.52 -1.17
CA LEU A 274 -11.60 -2.90 -2.06
C LEU A 274 -11.13 -1.70 -2.88
N ILE A 275 -9.84 -1.65 -3.17
CA ILE A 275 -9.24 -0.63 -4.02
C ILE A 275 -8.53 -1.27 -5.21
N ASP A 276 -8.49 -0.54 -6.30
CA ASP A 276 -7.72 -0.91 -7.49
C ASP A 276 -7.39 0.36 -8.28
N ASN A 277 -6.46 0.27 -9.20
CA ASN A 277 -6.06 1.41 -10.03
C ASN A 277 -5.29 0.97 -11.28
N PHE A 278 -5.08 1.94 -12.18
CA PHE A 278 -4.02 1.88 -13.16
C PHE A 278 -3.29 3.23 -13.25
N ILE A 279 -2.02 3.18 -13.61
CA ILE A 279 -1.18 4.35 -13.88
C ILE A 279 -0.78 4.31 -15.35
N MET A 280 -0.78 5.48 -15.99
CA MET A 280 -0.21 5.68 -17.33
C MET A 280 0.85 6.78 -17.25
N GLU A 281 2.06 6.46 -17.70
CA GLU A 281 3.20 7.37 -17.75
C GLU A 281 3.36 8.03 -19.12
#